data_07c349be1ead212a898be7979d5626da
#
_entry.id   07c349be1ead212a898be7979d5626da
#
_cell.length_a   1.000
_cell.length_b   1.000
_cell.length_c   1.000
_cell.angle_alpha   90.00
_cell.angle_beta   90.00
_cell.angle_gamma   90.00
#
_symmetry.space_group_name_H-M   'P 1'
#
loop_
_entity.id
_entity.type
_entity.pdbx_description
1 polymer ?
#
loop_
_entity_poly.entity_id
_entity_poly.type
_entity_poly.pdbx_seq_one_letter_code
_entity_poly.pdbx_strand_id
1 'polypeptide(L)'
;MSIRFGVPADVSRALEIWRDATDATHEFLTPEHRVEIDAMFAGWLPEAELWLALDEREQTVGFLAMDGDMIDALFVDPAVHGQGYGTKLVNHALTMAPNATVDASEQASNALPFYESLGFVRTGGSATDSQGRPYPLVYLAYAGKP
;
A
#
# COMPACT_ATOMS: atom_id res chain seq x y z
N MET A 1 -12.09 -0.99 15.06
CA MET A 1 -11.44 -0.72 13.76
C MET A 1 -11.69 0.73 13.36
N SER A 2 -10.64 1.52 13.27
CA SER A 2 -10.75 2.95 12.95
C SER A 2 -9.58 3.42 12.09
N ILE A 3 -9.74 4.61 11.49
CA ILE A 3 -8.70 5.25 10.68
C ILE A 3 -8.39 6.61 11.33
N ARG A 4 -7.12 6.96 11.44
CA ARG A 4 -6.71 8.30 11.87
C ARG A 4 -5.55 8.82 11.03
N PHE A 5 -5.39 10.14 11.01
CA PHE A 5 -4.25 10.77 10.34
C PHE A 5 -2.96 10.48 11.13
N GLY A 6 -1.87 10.23 10.38
CA GLY A 6 -0.57 9.93 10.98
C GLY A 6 0.18 11.17 11.46
N VAL A 7 1.00 10.98 12.49
CA VAL A 7 1.92 11.98 13.01
C VAL A 7 3.36 11.43 12.93
N PRO A 8 4.42 12.26 13.06
CA PRO A 8 5.80 11.78 12.90
C PRO A 8 6.18 10.57 13.76
N ALA A 9 5.58 10.43 14.94
CA ALA A 9 5.84 9.28 15.81
C ALA A 9 5.35 7.95 15.24
N ASP A 10 4.47 7.96 14.23
CA ASP A 10 3.91 6.76 13.62
C ASP A 10 4.82 6.12 12.56
N VAL A 11 5.84 6.85 12.10
CA VAL A 11 6.70 6.40 10.99
C VAL A 11 7.41 5.08 11.30
N SER A 12 7.90 4.90 12.52
CA SER A 12 8.58 3.66 12.91
C SER A 12 7.69 2.45 12.79
N ARG A 13 6.43 2.54 13.25
CA ARG A 13 5.47 1.43 13.14
C ARG A 13 5.05 1.20 11.69
N ALA A 14 4.83 2.26 10.91
CA ALA A 14 4.50 2.14 9.49
C ALA A 14 5.63 1.42 8.73
N LEU A 15 6.88 1.77 9.01
CA LEU A 15 8.03 1.11 8.37
C LEU A 15 8.12 -0.36 8.74
N GLU A 16 7.86 -0.70 10.02
CA GLU A 16 7.81 -2.09 10.46
C GLU A 16 6.73 -2.88 9.73
N ILE A 17 5.53 -2.30 9.59
CA ILE A 17 4.43 -2.93 8.83
C ILE A 17 4.84 -3.13 7.37
N TRP A 18 5.47 -2.14 6.74
CA TRP A 18 5.94 -2.27 5.37
C TRP A 18 6.93 -3.43 5.23
N ARG A 19 7.88 -3.53 6.15
CA ARG A 19 8.89 -4.60 6.14
C ARG A 19 8.24 -5.98 6.26
N ASP A 20 7.36 -6.14 7.23
CA ASP A 20 6.69 -7.42 7.47
C ASP A 20 5.78 -7.81 6.31
N ALA A 21 5.00 -6.87 5.78
CA ALA A 21 4.11 -7.12 4.66
C ALA A 21 4.87 -7.42 3.38
N THR A 22 5.95 -6.67 3.10
CA THR A 22 6.78 -6.89 1.92
C THR A 22 7.45 -8.25 1.97
N ASP A 23 8.00 -8.63 3.11
CA ASP A 23 8.66 -9.93 3.27
C ASP A 23 7.66 -11.09 3.13
N ALA A 24 6.40 -10.87 3.46
CA ALA A 24 5.35 -11.89 3.32
C ALA A 24 4.79 -12.01 1.89
N THR A 25 4.84 -10.93 1.09
CA THR A 25 4.12 -10.86 -0.21
C THR A 25 5.03 -10.63 -1.42
N HIS A 26 6.26 -10.19 -1.21
CA HIS A 26 7.19 -9.81 -2.27
C HIS A 26 8.45 -10.68 -2.25
N GLU A 27 8.27 -12.00 -2.20
CA GLU A 27 9.38 -12.98 -2.17
C GLU A 27 10.26 -12.96 -3.42
N PHE A 28 9.78 -12.37 -4.50
CA PHE A 28 10.50 -12.23 -5.76
C PHE A 28 11.61 -11.18 -5.71
N LEU A 29 11.66 -10.32 -4.68
CA LEU A 29 12.70 -9.30 -4.55
C LEU A 29 14.05 -9.94 -4.25
N THR A 30 15.10 -9.50 -4.96
CA THR A 30 16.45 -9.91 -4.60
C THR A 30 16.83 -9.26 -3.26
N PRO A 31 17.74 -9.86 -2.47
CA PRO A 31 18.18 -9.26 -1.20
C PRO A 31 18.73 -7.84 -1.39
N GLU A 32 19.45 -7.59 -2.46
CA GLU A 32 20.01 -6.27 -2.77
C GLU A 32 18.91 -5.24 -3.03
N HIS A 33 17.93 -5.58 -3.86
CA HIS A 33 16.80 -4.71 -4.15
C HIS A 33 15.93 -4.48 -2.91
N ARG A 34 15.76 -5.51 -2.09
CA ARG A 34 15.01 -5.39 -0.82
C ARG A 34 15.64 -4.34 0.10
N VAL A 35 16.97 -4.32 0.20
CA VAL A 35 17.70 -3.33 1.00
C VAL A 35 17.56 -1.92 0.41
N GLU A 36 17.68 -1.78 -0.92
CA GLU A 36 17.52 -0.49 -1.59
C GLU A 36 16.13 0.09 -1.39
N ILE A 37 15.09 -0.75 -1.55
CA ILE A 37 13.70 -0.32 -1.40
C ILE A 37 13.41 0.06 0.06
N ASP A 38 13.95 -0.70 1.02
CA ASP A 38 13.83 -0.38 2.45
C ASP A 38 14.40 1.02 2.74
N ALA A 39 15.59 1.29 2.25
CA ALA A 39 16.23 2.60 2.46
C ALA A 39 15.40 3.73 1.83
N MET A 40 14.83 3.50 0.66
CA MET A 40 13.97 4.47 -0.02
C MET A 40 12.71 4.75 0.80
N PHE A 41 12.05 3.71 1.30
CA PHE A 41 10.86 3.86 2.14
C PHE A 41 11.18 4.57 3.45
N ALA A 42 12.28 4.21 4.11
CA ALA A 42 12.70 4.83 5.37
C ALA A 42 12.95 6.33 5.20
N GLY A 43 13.47 6.75 4.04
CA GLY A 43 13.70 8.16 3.73
C GLY A 43 12.45 8.91 3.32
N TRP A 44 11.49 8.22 2.73
CA TRP A 44 10.28 8.83 2.17
C TRP A 44 9.12 8.91 3.17
N LEU A 45 8.90 7.87 3.99
CA LEU A 45 7.77 7.82 4.93
C LEU A 45 7.63 9.04 5.84
N PRO A 46 8.71 9.62 6.38
CA PRO A 46 8.58 10.80 7.24
C PRO A 46 7.96 12.02 6.56
N GLU A 47 7.99 12.06 5.24
CA GLU A 47 7.46 13.18 4.45
C GLU A 47 6.11 12.88 3.82
N ALA A 48 5.62 11.66 3.93
CA ALA A 48 4.37 11.24 3.30
C ALA A 48 3.15 11.60 4.17
N GLU A 49 2.03 11.84 3.51
CA GLU A 49 0.73 11.95 4.18
C GLU A 49 0.25 10.53 4.52
N LEU A 50 0.25 10.19 5.80
CA LEU A 50 -0.14 8.86 6.27
C LEU A 50 -1.50 8.84 6.93
N TRP A 51 -2.24 7.78 6.65
CA TRP A 51 -3.47 7.42 7.35
C TRP A 51 -3.28 6.04 7.93
N LEU A 52 -3.64 5.84 9.20
CA LEU A 52 -3.37 4.62 9.92
C LEU A 52 -4.65 3.86 10.19
N ALA A 53 -4.61 2.55 10.00
CA ALA A 53 -5.68 1.66 10.42
C ALA A 53 -5.36 1.15 11.83
N LEU A 54 -6.30 1.30 12.75
CA LEU A 54 -6.17 0.86 14.13
C LEU A 54 -7.09 -0.32 14.39
N ASP A 55 -6.63 -1.27 15.18
CA ASP A 55 -7.45 -2.39 15.64
C ASP A 55 -8.33 -1.97 16.84
N GLU A 56 -9.03 -2.94 17.45
CA GLU A 56 -9.92 -2.68 18.58
C GLU A 56 -9.19 -2.22 19.83
N ARG A 57 -7.88 -2.47 19.91
CA ARG A 57 -7.01 -2.05 21.01
C ARG A 57 -6.28 -0.75 20.69
N GLU A 58 -6.68 -0.07 19.62
CA GLU A 58 -6.06 1.16 19.14
C GLU A 58 -4.60 0.99 18.73
N GLN A 59 -4.20 -0.26 18.36
CA GLN A 59 -2.87 -0.54 17.83
C GLN A 59 -2.86 -0.34 16.32
N THR A 60 -1.81 0.27 15.79
CA THR A 60 -1.65 0.46 14.36
C THR A 60 -1.35 -0.88 13.67
N VAL A 61 -2.19 -1.27 12.72
CA VAL A 61 -2.07 -2.54 11.98
C VAL A 61 -1.98 -2.35 10.47
N GLY A 62 -2.06 -1.14 9.98
CA GLY A 62 -1.95 -0.84 8.56
C GLY A 62 -1.78 0.63 8.32
N PHE A 63 -1.34 0.99 7.11
CA PHE A 63 -1.25 2.39 6.73
C PHE A 63 -1.52 2.60 5.25
N LEU A 64 -1.93 3.82 4.93
CA LEU A 64 -2.17 4.33 3.60
C LEU A 64 -1.36 5.61 3.43
N ALA A 65 -0.67 5.74 2.32
CA ALA A 65 -0.04 7.00 1.94
C ALA A 65 -0.65 7.47 0.62
N MET A 66 -1.04 8.74 0.57
CA MET A 66 -1.62 9.35 -0.63
C MET A 66 -0.69 10.41 -1.19
N ASP A 67 -0.65 10.50 -2.52
CA ASP A 67 -0.03 11.59 -3.26
C ASP A 67 -1.07 12.12 -4.26
N GLY A 68 -1.76 13.20 -3.88
CA GLY A 68 -2.91 13.68 -4.62
C GLY A 68 -4.00 12.60 -4.70
N ASP A 69 -4.37 12.22 -5.91
CA ASP A 69 -5.38 11.18 -6.16
C ASP A 69 -4.78 9.77 -6.24
N MET A 70 -3.47 9.64 -6.08
CA MET A 70 -2.79 8.34 -6.17
C MET A 70 -2.58 7.72 -4.80
N ILE A 71 -2.94 6.43 -4.69
CA ILE A 71 -2.54 5.60 -3.55
C ILE A 71 -1.07 5.26 -3.76
N ASP A 72 -0.21 5.90 -2.98
CA ASP A 72 1.24 5.77 -3.11
C ASP A 72 1.78 4.55 -2.35
N ALA A 73 1.14 4.21 -1.25
CA ALA A 73 1.43 2.99 -0.48
C ALA A 73 0.20 2.55 0.30
N LEU A 74 0.01 1.23 0.42
CA LEU A 74 -1.03 0.63 1.24
C LEU A 74 -0.52 -0.72 1.71
N PHE A 75 -0.31 -0.84 3.01
CA PHE A 75 0.22 -2.06 3.62
C PHE A 75 -0.50 -2.37 4.92
N VAL A 76 -0.71 -3.66 5.16
CA VAL A 76 -1.37 -4.18 6.37
C VAL A 76 -0.47 -5.22 6.99
N ASP A 77 -0.37 -5.21 8.32
CA ASP A 77 0.37 -6.21 9.07
C ASP A 77 -0.10 -7.62 8.67
N PRO A 78 0.79 -8.51 8.23
CA PRO A 78 0.41 -9.87 7.84
C PRO A 78 -0.36 -10.63 8.91
N ALA A 79 -0.13 -10.33 10.18
CA ALA A 79 -0.83 -10.97 11.29
C ALA A 79 -2.35 -10.75 11.26
N VAL A 80 -2.83 -9.72 10.57
CA VAL A 80 -4.25 -9.38 10.48
C VAL A 80 -4.77 -9.36 9.05
N HIS A 81 -4.07 -9.96 8.10
CA HIS A 81 -4.54 -10.08 6.73
C HIS A 81 -5.88 -10.82 6.68
N GLY A 82 -6.73 -10.44 5.74
CA GLY A 82 -8.04 -11.06 5.57
C GLY A 82 -9.12 -10.57 6.53
N GLN A 83 -8.83 -9.57 7.37
CA GLN A 83 -9.78 -9.04 8.34
C GLN A 83 -10.42 -7.70 7.92
N GLY A 84 -10.18 -7.24 6.70
CA GLY A 84 -10.82 -6.06 6.14
C GLY A 84 -10.12 -4.73 6.37
N TYR A 85 -8.93 -4.70 6.95
CA TYR A 85 -8.20 -3.46 7.18
C TYR A 85 -7.78 -2.78 5.88
N GLY A 86 -7.30 -3.56 4.90
CA GLY A 86 -6.94 -3.03 3.58
C GLY A 86 -8.13 -2.39 2.88
N THR A 87 -9.29 -3.05 2.91
CA THR A 87 -10.53 -2.53 2.34
C THR A 87 -10.94 -1.23 3.02
N LYS A 88 -10.80 -1.16 4.34
CA LYS A 88 -11.13 0.05 5.09
C LYS A 88 -10.22 1.22 4.71
N LEU A 89 -8.94 0.97 4.53
CA LEU A 89 -7.98 1.99 4.08
C LEU A 89 -8.29 2.47 2.66
N VAL A 90 -8.62 1.56 1.73
CA VAL A 90 -9.00 1.96 0.37
C VAL A 90 -10.29 2.78 0.39
N ASN A 91 -11.30 2.37 1.15
CA ASN A 91 -12.54 3.13 1.25
C ASN A 91 -12.27 4.54 1.79
N HIS A 92 -11.34 4.68 2.75
CA HIS A 92 -10.93 5.99 3.24
C HIS A 92 -10.27 6.81 2.12
N ALA A 93 -9.38 6.21 1.34
CA ALA A 93 -8.76 6.88 0.19
C ALA A 93 -9.82 7.38 -0.79
N LEU A 94 -10.85 6.58 -1.07
CA LEU A 94 -11.92 6.94 -2.00
C LEU A 94 -12.81 8.09 -1.49
N THR A 95 -12.87 8.32 -0.18
CA THR A 95 -13.57 9.50 0.36
C THR A 95 -12.82 10.79 0.05
N MET A 96 -11.49 10.70 -0.09
CA MET A 96 -10.63 11.84 -0.41
C MET A 96 -10.39 11.99 -1.90
N ALA A 97 -10.35 10.87 -2.62
CA ALA A 97 -10.04 10.78 -4.05
C ALA A 97 -11.00 9.79 -4.73
N PRO A 98 -12.20 10.25 -5.16
CA PRO A 98 -13.20 9.36 -5.78
C PRO A 98 -12.71 8.65 -7.05
N ASN A 99 -11.69 9.19 -7.69
CA ASN A 99 -11.08 8.62 -8.90
C ASN A 99 -9.66 8.12 -8.62
N ALA A 100 -9.43 7.60 -7.42
CA ALA A 100 -8.09 7.17 -7.00
C ALA A 100 -7.45 6.20 -8.00
N THR A 101 -6.13 6.34 -8.13
CA THR A 101 -5.29 5.44 -8.93
C THR A 101 -4.30 4.72 -8.02
N VAL A 102 -3.76 3.61 -8.49
CA VAL A 102 -2.72 2.86 -7.79
C VAL A 102 -1.85 2.12 -8.80
N ASP A 103 -0.55 2.03 -8.51
CA ASP A 103 0.37 1.18 -9.24
C ASP A 103 0.66 -0.04 -8.37
N ALA A 104 0.19 -1.21 -8.81
CA ALA A 104 0.32 -2.44 -8.04
C ALA A 104 1.41 -3.34 -8.64
N SER A 105 2.15 -4.05 -7.78
CA SER A 105 3.10 -5.04 -8.24
C SER A 105 2.35 -6.20 -8.92
N GLU A 106 2.72 -6.49 -10.17
CA GLU A 106 2.15 -7.62 -10.91
C GLU A 106 2.49 -8.95 -10.27
N GLN A 107 3.65 -9.04 -9.62
CA GLN A 107 4.16 -10.27 -9.02
C GLN A 107 3.68 -10.53 -7.59
N ALA A 108 3.15 -9.51 -6.91
CA ALA A 108 2.58 -9.69 -5.59
C ALA A 108 1.25 -10.44 -5.71
N SER A 109 1.17 -11.62 -5.08
CA SER A 109 0.08 -12.58 -5.30
C SER A 109 -1.31 -12.09 -4.95
N ASN A 110 -1.42 -11.10 -4.06
CA ASN A 110 -2.71 -10.63 -3.54
C ASN A 110 -3.12 -9.23 -4.00
N ALA A 111 -2.21 -8.47 -4.62
CA ALA A 111 -2.47 -7.06 -4.91
C ALA A 111 -3.54 -6.84 -5.98
N LEU A 112 -3.40 -7.45 -7.16
CA LEU A 112 -4.35 -7.28 -8.25
C LEU A 112 -5.75 -7.77 -7.92
N PRO A 113 -5.93 -9.02 -7.41
CA PRO A 113 -7.26 -9.48 -7.03
C PRO A 113 -7.92 -8.58 -5.98
N PHE A 114 -7.13 -8.08 -5.04
CA PHE A 114 -7.62 -7.18 -3.99
C PHE A 114 -8.21 -5.90 -4.59
N TYR A 115 -7.43 -5.18 -5.40
CA TYR A 115 -7.91 -3.93 -5.99
C TYR A 115 -9.07 -4.15 -6.97
N GLU A 116 -8.98 -5.18 -7.80
CA GLU A 116 -10.04 -5.49 -8.75
C GLU A 116 -11.35 -5.85 -8.06
N SER A 117 -11.30 -6.55 -6.92
CA SER A 117 -12.51 -6.86 -6.13
C SER A 117 -13.19 -5.62 -5.56
N LEU A 118 -12.45 -4.54 -5.39
CA LEU A 118 -12.99 -3.29 -4.86
C LEU A 118 -13.52 -2.34 -5.94
N GLY A 119 -13.33 -2.67 -7.21
CA GLY A 119 -13.82 -1.87 -8.31
C GLY A 119 -12.75 -1.10 -9.08
N PHE A 120 -11.50 -1.44 -8.89
CA PHE A 120 -10.42 -0.89 -9.69
C PHE A 120 -10.27 -1.67 -11.00
N VAL A 121 -9.96 -0.96 -12.08
CA VAL A 121 -9.75 -1.55 -13.39
C VAL A 121 -8.36 -1.21 -13.91
N ARG A 122 -7.80 -2.11 -14.71
CA ARG A 122 -6.47 -1.91 -15.29
C ARG A 122 -6.51 -0.84 -16.35
N THR A 123 -5.57 0.10 -16.30
CA THR A 123 -5.44 1.18 -17.26
C THR A 123 -4.14 1.11 -18.05
N GLY A 124 -3.17 0.36 -17.60
CA GLY A 124 -1.87 0.21 -18.23
C GLY A 124 -0.90 -0.52 -17.34
N GLY A 125 0.38 -0.37 -17.60
CA GLY A 125 1.42 -0.99 -16.81
C GLY A 125 2.81 -0.61 -17.26
N SER A 126 3.80 -1.11 -16.53
CA SER A 126 5.22 -0.93 -16.83
C SER A 126 5.96 -2.24 -16.61
N ALA A 127 6.96 -2.52 -17.43
CA ALA A 127 7.83 -3.69 -17.26
C ALA A 127 8.77 -3.55 -16.06
N THR A 128 8.91 -2.33 -15.53
CA THR A 128 9.80 -2.02 -14.42
C THR A 128 9.06 -1.24 -13.34
N ASP A 129 9.66 -1.17 -12.13
CA ASP A 129 9.18 -0.26 -11.10
C ASP A 129 9.57 1.18 -11.44
N SER A 130 9.23 2.14 -10.59
CA SER A 130 9.50 3.57 -10.83
C SER A 130 10.99 3.91 -10.85
N GLN A 131 11.84 3.00 -10.38
CA GLN A 131 13.30 3.18 -10.34
C GLN A 131 14.03 2.34 -11.40
N GLY A 132 13.29 1.72 -12.32
CA GLY A 132 13.87 0.93 -13.40
C GLY A 132 14.25 -0.48 -13.04
N ARG A 133 13.89 -0.98 -11.85
CA ARG A 133 14.14 -2.37 -11.45
C ARG A 133 13.19 -3.31 -12.20
N PRO A 134 13.57 -4.58 -12.44
CA PRO A 134 12.78 -5.52 -13.24
C PRO A 134 11.57 -6.09 -12.48
N TYR A 135 10.76 -5.22 -11.89
CA TYR A 135 9.55 -5.60 -11.15
C TYR A 135 8.35 -4.92 -11.81
N PRO A 136 7.58 -5.67 -12.62
CA PRO A 136 6.46 -5.08 -13.37
C PRO A 136 5.37 -4.50 -12.48
N LEU A 137 4.81 -3.39 -12.92
CA LEU A 137 3.68 -2.74 -12.29
C LEU A 137 2.46 -2.80 -13.20
N VAL A 138 1.28 -2.91 -12.60
CA VAL A 138 0.00 -2.75 -13.28
C VAL A 138 -0.63 -1.47 -12.75
N TYR A 139 -1.03 -0.58 -13.66
CA TYR A 139 -1.70 0.65 -13.31
C TYR A 139 -3.20 0.41 -13.23
N LEU A 140 -3.83 0.87 -12.16
CA LEU A 140 -5.25 0.68 -11.90
C LEU A 140 -5.90 2.02 -11.56
N ALA A 141 -7.18 2.15 -11.92
CA ALA A 141 -7.98 3.31 -11.55
C ALA A 141 -9.34 2.83 -11.03
N TYR A 142 -9.86 3.51 -10.04
CA TYR A 142 -11.17 3.18 -9.49
C TYR A 142 -12.26 3.52 -10.50
N ALA A 143 -13.10 2.54 -10.82
CA ALA A 143 -14.21 2.70 -11.77
C ALA A 143 -15.58 2.47 -11.11
N GLY A 144 -15.59 2.19 -9.82
CA GLY A 144 -16.81 1.83 -9.09
C GLY A 144 -16.99 0.33 -9.00
N LYS A 145 -17.73 -0.10 -7.99
CA LYS A 145 -18.01 -1.53 -7.82
C LYS A 145 -18.87 -2.04 -8.96
N PRO A 146 -18.56 -3.24 -9.48
CA PRO A 146 -19.40 -3.89 -10.53
C PRO A 146 -20.79 -4.21 -10.00
#